data_502a9749db9bb179b312b588d38b49ba
#
_entry.id   502a9749db9bb179b312b588d38b49ba
#
_cell.length_a   1.000
_cell.length_b   1.000
_cell.length_c   1.000
_cell.angle_alpha   90.00
_cell.angle_beta   90.00
_cell.angle_gamma   90.00
#
_symmetry.space_group_name_H-M   'P 1'
#
loop_
_entity.id
_entity.type
_entity.pdbx_description
1 polymer ?
#
loop_
_entity_poly.entity_id
_entity_poly.type
_entity_poly.pdbx_seq_one_letter_code
_entity_poly.pdbx_strand_id
1 'polypeptide(L)'
;MKPTVTIPFGVGGMMLKAVQVALFHEQYPTSYKHMAEDDDYYELVKSLWAKGEPFILNEHDIIPWPGAIKQLDDCDHPWCTFWYRSPAGWLSNGLGLVKFNPAQLPNIFKEPFDDTHWSGLDMRIAKRLQAHGLEAHTHNPPITNLNTHMFLVSAKIHPPVPNMRTREDATI
;
A
#
# COMPACT_ATOMS: atom_id res chain seq x y z
N MET A 1 -22.25 -0.69 -1.94
CA MET A 1 -21.45 -0.31 -3.16
C MET A 1 -20.06 -0.88 -2.96
N LYS A 2 -19.44 -1.49 -3.99
CA LYS A 2 -18.07 -1.99 -3.89
C LYS A 2 -17.10 -0.83 -3.73
N PRO A 3 -16.10 -0.90 -2.84
CA PRO A 3 -15.06 0.12 -2.73
C PRO A 3 -14.22 0.20 -4.01
N THR A 4 -13.66 1.38 -4.27
CA THR A 4 -12.71 1.54 -5.37
C THR A 4 -11.33 1.08 -4.93
N VAL A 5 -10.69 0.22 -5.73
CA VAL A 5 -9.28 -0.15 -5.54
C VAL A 5 -8.42 0.93 -6.20
N THR A 6 -7.66 1.64 -5.40
CA THR A 6 -6.76 2.69 -5.87
C THR A 6 -5.33 2.15 -5.96
N ILE A 7 -4.71 2.35 -7.12
CA ILE A 7 -3.37 1.84 -7.42
C ILE A 7 -2.42 3.02 -7.60
N PRO A 8 -1.63 3.37 -6.57
CA PRO A 8 -0.53 4.31 -6.72
C PRO A 8 0.60 3.65 -7.52
N PHE A 9 1.19 4.40 -8.47
CA PHE A 9 2.33 3.93 -9.26
C PHE A 9 3.31 5.07 -9.53
N GLY A 10 4.60 4.75 -9.53
CA GLY A 10 5.68 5.74 -9.64
C GLY A 10 5.98 6.20 -11.08
N VAL A 11 6.97 7.06 -11.17
CA VAL A 11 7.50 7.62 -12.43
C VAL A 11 8.03 6.50 -13.32
N GLY A 12 7.59 6.49 -14.57
CA GLY A 12 7.93 5.43 -15.54
C GLY A 12 6.70 4.68 -16.04
N GLY A 13 5.55 4.88 -15.40
CA GLY A 13 4.25 4.42 -15.90
C GLY A 13 4.08 2.89 -16.00
N MET A 14 5.07 2.14 -15.57
CA MET A 14 5.02 0.69 -15.66
C MET A 14 4.37 0.10 -14.42
N MET A 15 3.06 0.06 -14.46
CA MET A 15 2.37 -0.94 -13.66
C MET A 15 2.66 -2.29 -14.28
N LEU A 16 3.12 -3.22 -13.45
CA LEU A 16 3.41 -4.55 -13.94
C LEU A 16 2.15 -5.17 -14.52
N LYS A 17 2.26 -5.67 -15.72
CA LYS A 17 1.13 -6.33 -16.42
C LYS A 17 0.48 -7.42 -15.58
N ALA A 18 1.26 -8.11 -14.74
CA ALA A 18 0.76 -9.13 -13.82
C ALA A 18 -0.22 -8.55 -12.78
N VAL A 19 0.05 -7.36 -12.24
CA VAL A 19 -0.85 -6.67 -11.31
C VAL A 19 -2.13 -6.24 -12.00
N GLN A 20 -2.04 -5.68 -13.20
CA GLN A 20 -3.21 -5.31 -14.00
C GLN A 20 -4.12 -6.50 -14.28
N VAL A 21 -3.53 -7.64 -14.69
CA VAL A 21 -4.27 -8.87 -14.96
C VAL A 21 -4.95 -9.40 -13.70
N ALA A 22 -4.23 -9.44 -12.56
CA ALA A 22 -4.79 -9.89 -11.30
C ALA A 22 -5.99 -9.03 -10.88
N LEU A 23 -5.85 -7.69 -10.94
CA LEU A 23 -6.94 -6.77 -10.58
C LEU A 23 -8.13 -6.83 -11.55
N PHE A 24 -7.87 -7.06 -12.83
CA PHE A 24 -8.95 -7.23 -13.81
C PHE A 24 -9.89 -8.39 -13.47
N HIS A 25 -9.35 -9.50 -12.97
CA HIS A 25 -10.13 -10.66 -12.56
C HIS A 25 -10.94 -10.45 -11.27
N GLU A 26 -10.58 -9.49 -10.44
CA GLU A 26 -11.28 -9.19 -9.18
C GLU A 26 -12.62 -8.47 -9.39
N GLN A 27 -12.85 -7.86 -10.56
CA GLN A 27 -14.09 -7.14 -10.92
C GLN A 27 -14.48 -6.02 -9.94
N TYR A 28 -13.49 -5.34 -9.37
CA TYR A 28 -13.67 -4.13 -8.59
C TYR A 28 -13.40 -2.89 -9.44
N PRO A 29 -14.08 -1.77 -9.17
CA PRO A 29 -13.70 -0.49 -9.76
C PRO A 29 -12.25 -0.18 -9.42
N THR A 30 -11.42 0.13 -10.41
CA THR A 30 -10.01 0.45 -10.22
C THR A 30 -9.71 1.89 -10.62
N SER A 31 -8.85 2.56 -9.85
CA SER A 31 -8.37 3.90 -10.13
C SER A 31 -6.85 3.92 -10.05
N TYR A 32 -6.22 4.30 -11.14
CA TYR A 32 -4.75 4.40 -11.25
C TYR A 32 -4.32 5.82 -10.94
N LYS A 33 -3.34 5.98 -10.03
CA LYS A 33 -2.83 7.28 -9.60
C LYS A 33 -1.32 7.35 -9.80
N HIS A 34 -0.89 8.22 -10.70
CA HIS A 34 0.52 8.48 -10.91
C HIS A 34 1.08 9.33 -9.76
N MET A 35 2.19 8.87 -9.19
CA MET A 35 2.94 9.53 -8.13
C MET A 35 4.20 10.12 -8.76
N ALA A 36 4.24 11.42 -8.95
CA ALA A 36 5.34 12.13 -9.60
C ALA A 36 6.36 12.65 -8.57
N GLU A 37 5.86 13.03 -7.40
CA GLU A 37 6.63 13.63 -6.31
C GLU A 37 6.59 12.75 -5.06
N ASP A 38 7.53 12.96 -4.15
CA ASP A 38 7.74 12.10 -2.99
C ASP A 38 6.58 12.16 -1.97
N ASP A 39 5.79 13.23 -1.96
CA ASP A 39 4.64 13.44 -1.09
C ASP A 39 3.28 13.10 -1.74
N ASP A 40 3.24 12.80 -3.04
CA ASP A 40 2.00 12.50 -3.75
C ASP A 40 1.24 11.33 -3.13
N TYR A 41 1.95 10.33 -2.61
CA TYR A 41 1.31 9.19 -1.98
C TYR A 41 0.65 9.58 -0.65
N TYR A 42 1.29 10.44 0.14
CA TYR A 42 0.70 11.01 1.36
C TYR A 42 -0.56 11.79 1.03
N GLU A 43 -0.51 12.71 0.05
CA GLU A 43 -1.66 13.52 -0.35
C GLU A 43 -2.80 12.65 -0.93
N LEU A 44 -2.48 11.59 -1.66
CA LEU A 44 -3.46 10.62 -2.13
C LEU A 44 -4.20 9.98 -0.95
N VAL A 45 -3.48 9.40 0.01
CA VAL A 45 -4.09 8.72 1.17
C VAL A 45 -4.92 9.69 1.99
N LYS A 46 -4.40 10.89 2.24
CA LYS A 46 -5.11 11.97 2.94
C LYS A 46 -6.40 12.37 2.22
N SER A 47 -6.37 12.48 0.88
CA SER A 47 -7.55 12.82 0.08
C SER A 47 -8.61 11.72 0.11
N LEU A 48 -8.21 10.45 0.09
CA LEU A 48 -9.12 9.31 0.22
C LEU A 48 -9.74 9.26 1.63
N TRP A 49 -8.92 9.53 2.65
CA TRP A 49 -9.39 9.60 4.04
C TRP A 49 -10.43 10.69 4.25
N ALA A 50 -10.23 11.86 3.67
CA ALA A 50 -11.13 13.00 3.78
C ALA A 50 -12.52 12.77 3.19
N LYS A 51 -12.67 11.79 2.27
CA LYS A 51 -13.99 11.40 1.72
C LYS A 51 -14.86 10.67 2.74
N GLY A 52 -14.27 10.07 3.78
CA GLY A 52 -15.00 9.32 4.80
C GLY A 52 -15.54 7.97 4.32
N GLU A 53 -15.26 7.55 3.09
CA GLU A 53 -15.73 6.31 2.49
C GLU A 53 -14.67 5.21 2.59
N PRO A 54 -15.07 3.93 2.71
CA PRO A 54 -14.11 2.83 2.62
C PRO A 54 -13.35 2.84 1.30
N PHE A 55 -12.04 2.62 1.36
CA PHE A 55 -11.20 2.49 0.17
C PHE A 55 -10.17 1.38 0.34
N ILE A 56 -9.70 0.85 -0.78
CA ILE A 56 -8.64 -0.17 -0.85
C ILE A 56 -7.47 0.42 -1.63
N LEU A 57 -6.28 0.29 -1.09
CA LEU A 57 -5.02 0.55 -1.80
C LEU A 57 -4.42 -0.78 -2.21
N ASN A 58 -3.90 -0.85 -3.44
CA ASN A 58 -3.05 -1.93 -3.93
C ASN A 58 -1.84 -1.31 -4.61
N GLU A 59 -0.67 -1.42 -4.01
CA GLU A 59 0.55 -0.90 -4.61
C GLU A 59 0.86 -1.62 -5.94
N HIS A 60 1.52 -0.91 -6.85
CA HIS A 60 1.72 -1.33 -8.23
C HIS A 60 2.56 -2.60 -8.41
N ASP A 61 3.27 -3.03 -7.38
CA ASP A 61 4.11 -4.24 -7.34
C ASP A 61 3.55 -5.36 -6.48
N ILE A 62 2.34 -5.19 -5.94
CA ILE A 62 1.62 -6.21 -5.17
C ILE A 62 0.65 -6.96 -6.08
N ILE A 63 0.85 -8.28 -6.21
CA ILE A 63 -0.05 -9.15 -6.96
C ILE A 63 -1.04 -9.80 -5.99
N PRO A 64 -2.31 -9.36 -5.97
CA PRO A 64 -3.33 -10.04 -5.20
C PRO A 64 -3.63 -11.42 -5.80
N TRP A 65 -3.82 -12.42 -4.96
CA TRP A 65 -4.38 -13.70 -5.41
C TRP A 65 -5.90 -13.57 -5.63
N PRO A 66 -6.53 -14.44 -6.45
CA PRO A 66 -7.95 -14.36 -6.74
C PRO A 66 -8.82 -14.38 -5.47
N GLY A 67 -9.61 -13.33 -5.24
CA GLY A 67 -10.45 -13.16 -4.05
C GLY A 67 -9.82 -12.35 -2.91
N ALA A 68 -8.55 -11.93 -3.01
CA ALA A 68 -7.90 -11.12 -1.96
C ALA A 68 -8.61 -9.77 -1.74
N ILE A 69 -8.98 -9.10 -2.82
CA ILE A 69 -9.73 -7.83 -2.75
C ILE A 69 -11.10 -8.04 -2.09
N LYS A 70 -11.79 -9.12 -2.47
CA LYS A 70 -13.06 -9.47 -1.86
C LYS A 70 -12.92 -9.75 -0.36
N GLN A 71 -11.87 -10.43 0.05
CA GLN A 71 -11.61 -10.70 1.46
C GLN A 71 -11.40 -9.42 2.27
N LEU A 72 -10.73 -8.40 1.72
CA LEU A 72 -10.64 -7.08 2.33
C LEU A 72 -12.00 -6.37 2.38
N ASP A 73 -12.75 -6.42 1.27
CA ASP A 73 -14.07 -5.79 1.20
C ASP A 73 -15.03 -6.36 2.27
N ASP A 74 -15.06 -7.68 2.39
CA ASP A 74 -15.90 -8.41 3.36
C ASP A 74 -15.42 -8.27 4.83
N CYS A 75 -14.21 -7.77 5.07
CA CYS A 75 -13.66 -7.65 6.43
C CYS A 75 -14.39 -6.58 7.23
N ASP A 76 -14.89 -6.93 8.41
CA ASP A 76 -15.62 -6.02 9.31
C ASP A 76 -14.70 -5.06 10.09
N HIS A 77 -13.38 -5.31 10.08
CA HIS A 77 -12.44 -4.42 10.76
C HIS A 77 -12.24 -3.13 9.95
N PRO A 78 -12.13 -1.98 10.63
CA PRO A 78 -11.98 -0.69 9.94
C PRO A 78 -10.61 -0.48 9.28
N TRP A 79 -9.63 -1.29 9.67
CA TRP A 79 -8.27 -1.33 9.11
C TRP A 79 -7.84 -2.77 8.93
N CYS A 80 -7.74 -3.21 7.67
CA CYS A 80 -7.38 -4.58 7.29
C CYS A 80 -6.24 -4.55 6.28
N THR A 81 -5.30 -5.49 6.39
CA THR A 81 -4.17 -5.61 5.46
C THR A 81 -3.85 -7.08 5.20
N PHE A 82 -3.00 -7.33 4.21
CA PHE A 82 -2.38 -8.64 4.00
C PHE A 82 -0.90 -8.61 4.38
N TRP A 83 -0.41 -9.74 4.88
CA TRP A 83 1.01 -10.00 4.79
C TRP A 83 1.41 -10.09 3.32
N TYR A 84 2.54 -9.53 2.95
CA TYR A 84 3.14 -9.74 1.65
C TYR A 84 4.57 -10.24 1.78
N ARG A 85 4.95 -11.10 0.83
CA ARG A 85 6.25 -11.75 0.78
C ARG A 85 7.05 -11.20 -0.38
N SER A 86 8.24 -10.69 -0.11
CA SER A 86 9.18 -10.28 -1.14
C SER A 86 9.83 -11.51 -1.81
N PRO A 87 10.42 -11.34 -3.01
CA PRO A 87 11.22 -12.38 -3.64
C PRO A 87 12.40 -12.84 -2.78
N ALA A 88 12.92 -11.98 -1.89
CA ALA A 88 13.96 -12.33 -0.92
C ALA A 88 13.44 -13.10 0.30
N GLY A 89 12.13 -13.36 0.39
CA GLY A 89 11.50 -14.18 1.42
C GLY A 89 11.11 -13.46 2.71
N TRP A 90 11.42 -12.18 2.89
CA TRP A 90 10.95 -11.43 4.06
C TRP A 90 9.44 -11.15 3.98
N LEU A 91 8.81 -11.06 5.14
CA LEU A 91 7.39 -10.74 5.29
C LEU A 91 7.24 -9.31 5.82
N SER A 92 6.27 -8.59 5.28
CA SER A 92 5.85 -7.29 5.77
C SER A 92 4.33 -7.15 5.67
N ASN A 93 3.80 -6.14 6.33
CA ASN A 93 2.44 -5.66 6.16
C ASN A 93 2.50 -4.12 6.19
N GLY A 94 1.67 -3.47 5.43
CA GLY A 94 1.69 -2.02 5.32
C GLY A 94 0.65 -1.56 4.32
N LEU A 95 1.01 -0.63 3.46
CA LEU A 95 0.11 -0.11 2.43
C LEU A 95 0.03 -0.99 1.18
N GLY A 96 0.83 -2.05 1.07
CA GLY A 96 0.93 -2.89 -0.13
C GLY A 96 -0.43 -3.38 -0.64
N LEU A 97 -1.23 -4.02 0.23
CA LEU A 97 -2.64 -4.29 -0.02
C LEU A 97 -3.42 -4.09 1.28
N VAL A 98 -4.20 -3.01 1.36
CA VAL A 98 -4.85 -2.56 2.59
C VAL A 98 -6.22 -1.95 2.33
N LYS A 99 -7.16 -2.18 3.26
CA LYS A 99 -8.42 -1.46 3.36
C LYS A 99 -8.42 -0.54 4.56
N PHE A 100 -8.93 0.68 4.37
CA PHE A 100 -9.31 1.60 5.44
C PHE A 100 -10.79 1.95 5.33
N ASN A 101 -11.45 2.08 6.48
CA ASN A 101 -12.78 2.65 6.60
C ASN A 101 -12.71 3.93 7.47
N PRO A 102 -12.46 5.09 6.86
CA PRO A 102 -12.26 6.35 7.60
C PRO A 102 -13.44 6.76 8.48
N ALA A 103 -14.67 6.36 8.13
CA ALA A 103 -15.85 6.64 8.96
C ALA A 103 -15.78 5.98 10.35
N GLN A 104 -14.99 4.92 10.49
CA GLN A 104 -14.82 4.14 11.73
C GLN A 104 -13.43 4.36 12.36
N LEU A 105 -12.59 5.20 11.76
CA LEU A 105 -11.23 5.47 12.18
C LEU A 105 -11.08 6.94 12.64
N PRO A 106 -10.14 7.24 13.55
CA PRO A 106 -9.82 8.62 13.88
C PRO A 106 -9.28 9.36 12.65
N ASN A 107 -9.51 10.66 12.57
CA ASN A 107 -8.89 11.47 11.53
C ASN A 107 -7.41 11.69 11.86
N ILE A 108 -6.56 10.77 11.42
CA ILE A 108 -5.11 10.81 11.64
C ILE A 108 -4.41 11.89 10.82
N PHE A 109 -5.11 12.52 9.87
CA PHE A 109 -4.60 13.62 9.03
C PHE A 109 -5.03 15.00 9.53
N LYS A 110 -5.69 15.08 10.71
CA LYS A 110 -6.06 16.36 11.34
C LYS A 110 -4.83 17.23 11.60
N GLU A 111 -3.78 16.62 12.11
CA GLU A 111 -2.47 17.23 12.24
C GLU A 111 -1.57 16.75 11.11
N PRO A 112 -0.74 17.61 10.51
CA PRO A 112 0.19 17.18 9.46
C PRO A 112 1.16 16.11 10.00
N PHE A 113 1.71 15.31 9.12
CA PHE A 113 2.82 14.41 9.46
C PHE A 113 4.13 15.21 9.43
N ASP A 114 5.06 14.85 10.31
CA ASP A 114 6.39 15.49 10.34
C ASP A 114 7.19 15.21 9.06
N ASP A 115 6.86 14.10 8.39
CA ASP A 115 7.47 13.66 7.14
C ASP A 115 6.37 13.06 6.25
N THR A 116 6.26 13.56 5.03
CA THR A 116 5.26 13.17 4.03
C THR A 116 5.82 12.27 2.93
N HIS A 117 7.14 12.01 2.97
CA HIS A 117 7.81 11.15 2.00
C HIS A 117 7.16 9.75 1.95
N TRP A 118 7.01 9.19 0.76
CA TRP A 118 6.36 7.89 0.55
C TRP A 118 7.04 6.74 1.34
N SER A 119 8.36 6.78 1.45
CA SER A 119 9.11 5.78 2.22
C SER A 119 8.77 5.84 3.71
N GLY A 120 8.25 4.75 4.24
CA GLY A 120 7.82 4.65 5.63
C GLY A 120 6.49 5.34 5.96
N LEU A 121 5.73 5.76 4.96
CA LEU A 121 4.39 6.31 5.15
C LEU A 121 3.46 5.30 5.87
N ASP A 122 3.57 4.03 5.53
CA ASP A 122 2.86 2.92 6.17
C ASP A 122 3.14 2.85 7.68
N MET A 123 4.40 2.97 8.10
CA MET A 123 4.77 2.99 9.51
C MET A 123 4.22 4.22 10.22
N ARG A 124 4.22 5.40 9.58
CA ARG A 124 3.69 6.64 10.17
C ARG A 124 2.18 6.56 10.36
N ILE A 125 1.45 6.03 9.38
CA ILE A 125 0.00 5.78 9.48
C ILE A 125 -0.27 4.77 10.60
N ALA A 126 0.43 3.64 10.62
CA ALA A 126 0.30 2.61 11.64
C ALA A 126 0.53 3.18 13.05
N LYS A 127 1.62 3.93 13.26
CA LYS A 127 1.94 4.57 14.54
C LYS A 127 0.82 5.49 15.03
N ARG A 128 0.22 6.29 14.13
CA ARG A 128 -0.90 7.17 14.51
C ARG A 128 -2.15 6.39 14.88
N LEU A 129 -2.49 5.32 14.15
CA LEU A 129 -3.63 4.47 14.47
C LEU A 129 -3.40 3.73 15.80
N GLN A 130 -2.20 3.21 16.02
CA GLN A 130 -1.80 2.54 17.27
C GLN A 130 -1.87 3.47 18.48
N ALA A 131 -1.56 4.75 18.32
CA ALA A 131 -1.74 5.75 19.37
C ALA A 131 -3.21 5.91 19.83
N HIS A 132 -4.16 5.47 18.99
CA HIS A 132 -5.59 5.37 19.33
C HIS A 132 -6.03 3.95 19.72
N GLY A 133 -5.09 3.04 20.00
CA GLY A 133 -5.38 1.65 20.38
C GLY A 133 -5.85 0.75 19.23
N LEU A 134 -5.59 1.13 17.99
CA LEU A 134 -6.03 0.42 16.80
C LEU A 134 -4.87 -0.37 16.18
N GLU A 135 -5.12 -1.65 15.93
CA GLU A 135 -4.21 -2.56 15.23
C GLU A 135 -4.83 -3.02 13.92
N ALA A 136 -3.98 -3.27 12.92
CA ALA A 136 -4.43 -3.82 11.65
C ALA A 136 -4.91 -5.26 11.83
N HIS A 137 -6.11 -5.57 11.34
CA HIS A 137 -6.48 -6.96 11.13
C HIS A 137 -5.74 -7.50 9.91
N THR A 138 -4.92 -8.55 10.10
CA THR A 138 -4.05 -9.06 9.05
C THR A 138 -4.57 -10.39 8.49
N HIS A 139 -4.79 -10.41 7.17
CA HIS A 139 -5.27 -11.57 6.44
C HIS A 139 -4.14 -12.50 5.98
N ASN A 140 -4.50 -13.75 5.76
CA ASN A 140 -3.67 -14.81 5.21
C ASN A 140 -4.40 -15.51 4.05
N PRO A 141 -3.68 -16.18 3.14
CA PRO A 141 -2.22 -16.30 3.06
C PRO A 141 -1.53 -15.00 2.60
N PRO A 142 -0.21 -14.89 2.77
CA PRO A 142 0.55 -13.75 2.24
C PRO A 142 0.40 -13.60 0.72
N ILE A 143 0.35 -12.36 0.26
CA ILE A 143 0.37 -12.02 -1.17
C ILE A 143 1.80 -11.81 -1.67
N THR A 144 1.97 -11.77 -2.98
CA THR A 144 3.30 -11.59 -3.60
C THR A 144 3.62 -10.10 -3.76
N ASN A 145 4.77 -9.68 -3.23
CA ASN A 145 5.40 -8.40 -3.52
C ASN A 145 6.56 -8.63 -4.48
N LEU A 146 6.55 -7.96 -5.63
CA LEU A 146 7.62 -8.06 -6.63
C LEU A 146 8.80 -7.15 -6.32
N ASN A 147 8.65 -6.26 -5.34
CA ASN A 147 9.69 -5.35 -4.86
C ASN A 147 10.35 -4.53 -5.98
N THR A 148 9.52 -3.92 -6.82
CA THR A 148 9.99 -3.18 -8.00
C THR A 148 10.24 -1.70 -7.72
N HIS A 149 10.06 -1.22 -6.50
CA HIS A 149 10.33 0.18 -6.13
C HIS A 149 11.73 0.65 -6.56
N MET A 150 12.72 -0.25 -6.54
CA MET A 150 14.08 0.05 -6.99
C MET A 150 14.19 0.37 -8.49
N PHE A 151 13.22 -0.07 -9.30
CA PHE A 151 13.24 0.12 -10.75
C PHE A 151 12.37 1.31 -11.20
N LEU A 152 11.52 1.81 -10.33
CA LEU A 152 10.52 2.83 -10.66
C LEU A 152 10.85 4.21 -10.09
N VAL A 153 11.80 4.28 -9.18
CA VAL A 153 12.32 5.57 -8.72
C VAL A 153 13.06 6.22 -9.86
N SER A 154 12.59 7.39 -10.24
CA SER A 154 13.03 8.20 -11.37
C SER A 154 14.55 8.23 -11.55
N ALA A 155 15.01 8.59 -12.75
CA ALA A 155 16.40 8.86 -13.08
C ALA A 155 17.11 9.93 -12.20
N LYS A 156 16.43 10.51 -11.22
CA LYS A 156 17.08 11.08 -10.05
C LYS A 156 17.64 9.90 -9.26
N ILE A 157 18.93 9.66 -9.39
CA ILE A 157 19.71 8.72 -8.60
C ILE A 157 19.50 9.09 -7.12
N HIS A 158 18.48 8.55 -6.49
CA HIS A 158 18.43 8.53 -5.04
C HIS A 158 19.41 7.44 -4.59
N PRO A 159 20.30 7.73 -3.65
CA PRO A 159 21.13 6.70 -3.08
C PRO A 159 20.21 5.58 -2.56
N PRO A 160 20.64 4.32 -2.62
CA PRO A 160 19.86 3.20 -2.11
C PRO A 160 19.43 3.52 -0.68
N VAL A 161 18.15 3.30 -0.38
CA VAL A 161 17.62 3.50 0.98
C VAL A 161 18.47 2.64 1.92
N PRO A 162 19.09 3.20 2.98
CA PRO A 162 20.10 2.51 3.79
C PRO A 162 19.64 1.19 4.43
N ASN A 163 18.34 0.90 4.43
CA ASN A 163 17.75 -0.31 5.02
C ASN A 163 17.23 -1.33 3.99
N MET A 164 17.40 -1.09 2.69
CA MET A 164 17.18 -2.16 1.73
C MET A 164 18.41 -3.07 1.76
N ARG A 165 18.29 -4.22 2.41
CA ARG A 165 19.30 -5.29 2.34
C ARG A 165 19.50 -5.63 0.87
N THR A 166 20.68 -5.36 0.36
CA THR A 166 21.09 -5.83 -0.96
C THR A 166 21.15 -7.35 -0.94
N ARG A 167 21.07 -7.97 -2.10
CA ARG A 167 21.12 -9.43 -2.26
C ARG A 167 22.38 -10.05 -1.62
N GLU A 168 23.40 -9.25 -1.35
CA GLU A 168 24.67 -9.63 -0.71
C GLU A 168 24.54 -9.84 0.80
N ASP A 169 23.55 -9.21 1.47
CA ASP A 169 23.33 -9.39 2.90
C ASP A 169 22.54 -10.67 3.25
N ALA A 170 22.09 -11.42 2.24
CA ALA A 170 21.30 -12.65 2.42
C ALA A 170 22.16 -13.91 2.44
N THR A 171 23.48 -13.78 2.44
CA THR A 171 24.42 -14.91 2.56
C THR A 171 25.09 -14.89 3.95
N ILE A 172 24.36 -15.31 4.94
CA ILE A 172 24.88 -15.98 6.15
C ILE A 172 23.82 -16.99 6.62
#